data_2f8df81a0b698a25a38cb6adb1edea5e
#
_entry.id   2f8df81a0b698a25a38cb6adb1edea5e
#
_cell.length_a   1.000
_cell.length_b   1.000
_cell.length_c   1.000
_cell.angle_alpha   90.00
_cell.angle_beta   90.00
_cell.angle_gamma   90.00
#
_symmetry.space_group_name_H-M   'P 1'
#
loop_
_entity.id
_entity.type
_entity.pdbx_description
1 polymer ?
#
loop_
_entity_poly.entity_id
_entity_poly.type
_entity_poly.pdbx_seq_one_letter_code
_entity_poly.pdbx_strand_id
1 'polypeptide(L)'
;MQYFKSIFFEKKYLIEDDIIKFQITDNITKKVADFYNSNPFPYYDDNENKHTLLLKGDKNTYAHQFKEYVGFGKNVLEVGPGTCQFSMYLAIGTNNQIVAFDSTLESLKLGKIFAKLNDIKNINFVNADIFDDVLKENVFDFVWCNGVLHHTKDPYNAFKIILKTVKKDGYIIIGLYNKFGRIRTKVRNFFYKIFGKKLLMIFDPMLRNIKKNQKNK
;
A
#
# COMPACT_ATOMS: atom_id res chain seq x y z
N MET A 1 7.12 -18.77 -9.75
CA MET A 1 8.49 -18.45 -9.23
C MET A 1 9.47 -17.98 -10.33
N GLN A 2 9.50 -18.59 -11.51
CA GLN A 2 10.42 -18.23 -12.60
C GLN A 2 10.17 -16.81 -13.17
N TYR A 3 8.91 -16.42 -13.36
CA TYR A 3 8.51 -15.05 -13.76
C TYR A 3 9.01 -13.97 -12.80
N PHE A 4 8.99 -14.28 -11.49
CA PHE A 4 9.42 -13.36 -10.44
C PHE A 4 10.89 -12.98 -10.49
N LYS A 5 11.77 -13.96 -10.75
CA LYS A 5 13.21 -13.69 -10.86
C LYS A 5 13.55 -12.78 -12.04
N SER A 6 12.69 -12.74 -13.06
CA SER A 6 12.91 -11.92 -14.25
C SER A 6 12.67 -10.42 -14.06
N ILE A 7 11.93 -10.01 -13.01
CA ILE A 7 11.57 -8.60 -12.78
C ILE A 7 12.55 -7.84 -11.89
N PHE A 8 13.49 -8.54 -11.23
CA PHE A 8 14.51 -7.91 -10.40
C PHE A 8 15.83 -7.76 -11.14
N PHE A 9 16.58 -6.73 -10.78
CA PHE A 9 18.01 -6.70 -11.05
C PHE A 9 18.72 -7.82 -10.25
N GLU A 10 19.93 -8.21 -10.65
CA GLU A 10 20.75 -9.22 -9.95
C GLU A 10 21.26 -8.68 -8.61
N LYS A 11 20.36 -8.56 -7.63
CA LYS A 11 20.66 -8.19 -6.26
C LYS A 11 20.36 -9.33 -5.31
N LYS A 12 21.16 -9.47 -4.26
CA LYS A 12 20.93 -10.49 -3.23
C LYS A 12 19.66 -10.19 -2.47
N TYR A 13 18.80 -11.18 -2.34
CA TYR A 13 17.57 -11.13 -1.54
C TYR A 13 17.44 -12.41 -0.71
N LEU A 14 16.63 -12.35 0.32
CA LEU A 14 16.18 -13.48 1.12
C LEU A 14 14.72 -13.77 0.79
N ILE A 15 14.26 -14.97 1.14
CA ILE A 15 12.84 -15.31 1.10
C ILE A 15 12.42 -15.62 2.53
N GLU A 16 11.49 -14.85 3.07
CA GLU A 16 10.91 -15.01 4.39
C GLU A 16 9.39 -15.10 4.24
N ASP A 17 8.77 -16.21 4.67
CA ASP A 17 7.33 -16.46 4.54
C ASP A 17 6.78 -16.28 3.11
N ASP A 18 7.53 -16.71 2.09
CA ASP A 18 7.26 -16.46 0.66
C ASP A 18 7.22 -14.97 0.27
N ILE A 19 7.81 -14.09 1.05
CA ILE A 19 8.04 -12.68 0.74
C ILE A 19 9.50 -12.54 0.30
N ILE A 20 9.71 -11.90 -0.85
CA ILE A 20 11.06 -11.53 -1.28
C ILE A 20 11.51 -10.31 -0.48
N LYS A 21 12.61 -10.45 0.24
CA LYS A 21 13.12 -9.45 1.16
C LYS A 21 14.51 -8.97 0.76
N PHE A 22 14.64 -7.68 0.50
CA PHE A 22 15.90 -6.99 0.34
C PHE A 22 16.32 -6.32 1.65
N GLN A 23 17.63 -6.07 1.79
CA GLN A 23 18.14 -5.41 2.99
C GLN A 23 17.89 -3.90 2.88
N ILE A 24 17.01 -3.36 3.72
CA ILE A 24 16.77 -1.93 3.83
C ILE A 24 17.89 -1.31 4.68
N THR A 25 18.64 -0.37 4.11
CA THR A 25 19.77 0.29 4.78
C THR A 25 19.45 1.71 5.22
N ASP A 26 18.55 2.42 4.53
CA ASP A 26 18.22 3.81 4.81
C ASP A 26 17.51 4.00 6.17
N ASN A 27 18.03 4.91 6.98
CA ASN A 27 17.53 5.15 8.33
C ASN A 27 16.13 5.83 8.36
N ILE A 28 15.79 6.63 7.34
CA ILE A 28 14.47 7.27 7.26
C ILE A 28 13.44 6.24 6.91
N THR A 29 13.72 5.40 5.90
CA THR A 29 12.84 4.29 5.52
C THR A 29 12.65 3.31 6.67
N LYS A 30 13.71 2.98 7.42
CA LYS A 30 13.59 2.14 8.64
C LYS A 30 12.64 2.72 9.67
N LYS A 31 12.75 4.01 9.99
CA LYS A 31 11.86 4.68 10.96
C LYS A 31 10.40 4.66 10.51
N VAL A 32 10.14 4.87 9.21
CA VAL A 32 8.79 4.78 8.64
C VAL A 32 8.28 3.35 8.70
N ALA A 33 9.12 2.38 8.33
CA ALA A 33 8.78 0.95 8.39
C ALA A 33 8.49 0.50 9.83
N ASP A 34 9.30 0.90 10.83
CA ASP A 34 9.08 0.56 12.24
C ASP A 34 7.75 1.10 12.78
N PHE A 35 7.38 2.32 12.38
CA PHE A 35 6.06 2.89 12.74
C PHE A 35 4.91 2.04 12.19
N TYR A 36 4.96 1.66 10.91
CA TYR A 36 3.89 0.87 10.28
C TYR A 36 3.99 -0.62 10.63
N ASN A 37 5.16 -1.16 11.00
CA ASN A 37 5.28 -2.50 11.56
C ASN A 37 4.50 -2.63 12.87
N SER A 38 4.51 -1.56 13.69
CA SER A 38 3.75 -1.52 14.94
C SER A 38 2.27 -1.16 14.73
N ASN A 39 1.92 -0.56 13.59
CA ASN A 39 0.58 -0.07 13.27
C ASN A 39 0.23 -0.36 11.80
N PRO A 40 0.08 -1.64 11.42
CA PRO A 40 -0.25 -2.00 10.03
C PRO A 40 -1.54 -1.32 9.57
N PHE A 41 -1.57 -0.84 8.33
CA PHE A 41 -2.74 -0.15 7.78
C PHE A 41 -2.86 -0.46 6.26
N PRO A 42 -4.13 -0.60 5.75
CA PRO A 42 -5.40 -0.70 6.48
C PRO A 42 -5.54 -2.02 7.24
N TYR A 43 -6.37 -2.09 8.29
CA TYR A 43 -6.67 -3.34 8.99
C TYR A 43 -7.67 -4.17 8.20
N TYR A 44 -7.51 -5.50 8.23
CA TYR A 44 -8.54 -6.42 7.81
C TYR A 44 -9.59 -6.55 8.92
N ASP A 45 -10.86 -6.59 8.55
CA ASP A 45 -11.92 -6.90 9.48
C ASP A 45 -11.92 -8.40 9.80
N ASP A 46 -12.33 -8.81 11.02
CA ASP A 46 -12.28 -10.22 11.49
C ASP A 46 -12.98 -11.20 10.52
N ASN A 47 -14.01 -10.74 9.83
CA ASN A 47 -14.79 -11.53 8.86
C ASN A 47 -14.46 -11.21 7.41
N GLU A 48 -13.36 -10.49 7.15
CA GLU A 48 -13.00 -10.10 5.78
C GLU A 48 -12.48 -11.29 4.99
N ASN A 49 -13.03 -11.49 3.81
CA ASN A 49 -12.64 -12.52 2.86
C ASN A 49 -12.63 -11.95 1.43
N LYS A 50 -12.25 -12.77 0.44
CA LYS A 50 -12.16 -12.30 -0.94
C LYS A 50 -13.47 -11.70 -1.47
N HIS A 51 -14.63 -12.21 -1.06
CA HIS A 51 -15.93 -11.71 -1.52
C HIS A 51 -16.26 -10.36 -0.90
N THR A 52 -16.10 -10.24 0.43
CA THR A 52 -16.33 -8.96 1.12
C THR A 52 -15.34 -7.88 0.69
N LEU A 53 -14.10 -8.26 0.40
CA LEU A 53 -13.09 -7.34 -0.13
C LEU A 53 -13.45 -6.84 -1.54
N LEU A 54 -13.96 -7.71 -2.42
CA LEU A 54 -14.48 -7.31 -3.73
C LEU A 54 -15.62 -6.31 -3.59
N LEU A 55 -16.63 -6.62 -2.78
CA LEU A 55 -17.76 -5.72 -2.55
C LEU A 55 -17.32 -4.36 -1.98
N LYS A 56 -16.31 -4.35 -1.11
CA LYS A 56 -15.74 -3.12 -0.55
C LYS A 56 -15.02 -2.30 -1.63
N GLY A 57 -14.26 -2.95 -2.50
CA GLY A 57 -13.58 -2.33 -3.64
C GLY A 57 -14.55 -1.78 -4.67
N ASP A 58 -15.59 -2.53 -5.02
CA ASP A 58 -16.62 -2.14 -6.00
C ASP A 58 -17.45 -0.93 -5.53
N LYS A 59 -17.66 -0.77 -4.21
CA LYS A 59 -18.29 0.44 -3.64
C LYS A 59 -17.41 1.68 -3.74
N ASN A 60 -16.12 1.53 -3.90
CA ASN A 60 -15.21 2.64 -4.16
C ASN A 60 -15.13 2.88 -5.67
N THR A 61 -15.86 3.88 -6.16
CA THR A 61 -15.97 4.20 -7.59
C THR A 61 -14.61 4.29 -8.28
N TYR A 62 -13.62 4.91 -7.63
CA TYR A 62 -12.29 5.07 -8.21
C TYR A 62 -11.54 3.74 -8.32
N ALA A 63 -11.59 2.91 -7.28
CA ALA A 63 -10.97 1.59 -7.30
C ALA A 63 -11.63 0.69 -8.35
N HIS A 64 -12.95 0.72 -8.44
CA HIS A 64 -13.73 -0.04 -9.42
C HIS A 64 -13.37 0.37 -10.85
N GLN A 65 -13.46 1.66 -11.18
CA GLN A 65 -13.09 2.16 -12.51
C GLN A 65 -11.65 1.84 -12.87
N PHE A 66 -10.72 1.91 -11.91
CA PHE A 66 -9.33 1.55 -12.17
C PHE A 66 -9.18 0.06 -12.47
N LYS A 67 -9.82 -0.82 -11.71
CA LYS A 67 -9.81 -2.28 -11.96
C LYS A 67 -10.36 -2.61 -13.35
N GLU A 68 -11.48 -2.01 -13.73
CA GLU A 68 -12.07 -2.15 -15.07
C GLU A 68 -11.11 -1.67 -16.17
N TYR A 69 -10.45 -0.54 -15.96
CA TYR A 69 -9.47 0.01 -16.91
C TYR A 69 -8.22 -0.88 -17.04
N VAL A 70 -7.73 -1.45 -15.96
CA VAL A 70 -6.60 -2.40 -15.98
C VAL A 70 -6.97 -3.66 -16.75
N GLY A 71 -8.18 -4.17 -16.59
CA GLY A 71 -8.65 -5.38 -17.27
C GLY A 71 -7.88 -6.63 -16.85
N PHE A 72 -7.44 -7.43 -17.83
CA PHE A 72 -6.87 -8.75 -17.63
C PHE A 72 -5.47 -8.90 -18.24
N GLY A 73 -4.66 -9.84 -17.70
CA GLY A 73 -3.36 -10.24 -18.27
C GLY A 73 -2.27 -9.18 -18.15
N LYS A 74 -2.38 -8.26 -17.18
CA LYS A 74 -1.45 -7.15 -17.00
C LYS A 74 -0.47 -7.42 -15.86
N ASN A 75 0.70 -6.82 -15.96
CA ASN A 75 1.66 -6.71 -14.88
C ASN A 75 1.43 -5.41 -14.13
N VAL A 76 1.07 -5.49 -12.87
CA VAL A 76 0.74 -4.32 -12.04
C VAL A 76 1.67 -4.26 -10.85
N LEU A 77 2.27 -3.10 -10.61
CA LEU A 77 3.03 -2.78 -9.41
C LEU A 77 2.21 -1.87 -8.50
N GLU A 78 1.99 -2.28 -7.27
CA GLU A 78 1.54 -1.37 -6.21
C GLU A 78 2.72 -1.05 -5.27
N VAL A 79 3.06 0.24 -5.18
CA VAL A 79 4.09 0.75 -4.28
C VAL A 79 3.44 1.29 -3.03
N GLY A 80 3.88 0.78 -1.87
CA GLY A 80 3.30 1.12 -0.57
C GLY A 80 1.89 0.57 -0.36
N PRO A 81 1.63 -0.72 -0.66
CA PRO A 81 0.31 -1.34 -0.52
C PRO A 81 -0.15 -1.48 0.93
N GLY A 82 0.72 -1.27 1.92
CA GLY A 82 0.44 -1.58 3.31
C GLY A 82 0.06 -3.06 3.46
N THR A 83 -1.14 -3.34 4.00
CA THR A 83 -1.65 -4.72 4.11
C THR A 83 -2.19 -5.31 2.80
N CYS A 84 -1.95 -4.67 1.67
CA CYS A 84 -2.22 -5.16 0.32
C CYS A 84 -3.71 -5.31 -0.06
N GLN A 85 -4.63 -4.62 0.62
CA GLN A 85 -6.06 -4.76 0.29
C GLN A 85 -6.37 -4.38 -1.16
N PHE A 86 -5.75 -3.31 -1.68
CA PHE A 86 -5.97 -2.90 -3.06
C PHE A 86 -5.28 -3.84 -4.05
N SER A 87 -4.06 -4.31 -3.77
CA SER A 87 -3.40 -5.38 -4.54
C SER A 87 -4.29 -6.62 -4.66
N MET A 88 -4.89 -7.07 -3.54
CA MET A 88 -5.83 -8.20 -3.54
C MET A 88 -7.06 -7.93 -4.39
N TYR A 89 -7.64 -6.74 -4.27
CA TYR A 89 -8.79 -6.33 -5.06
C TYR A 89 -8.50 -6.41 -6.57
N LEU A 90 -7.32 -5.97 -7.01
CA LEU A 90 -6.89 -6.05 -8.40
C LEU A 90 -6.60 -7.50 -8.86
N ALA A 91 -6.13 -8.36 -7.95
CA ALA A 91 -5.79 -9.74 -8.24
C ALA A 91 -7.03 -10.65 -8.37
N ILE A 92 -8.04 -10.44 -7.50
CA ILE A 92 -9.21 -11.31 -7.43
C ILE A 92 -10.04 -11.23 -8.71
N GLY A 93 -10.34 -12.40 -9.29
CA GLY A 93 -11.15 -12.53 -10.50
C GLY A 93 -10.43 -12.11 -11.79
N THR A 94 -9.12 -11.89 -11.74
CA THR A 94 -8.30 -11.54 -12.90
C THR A 94 -7.11 -12.51 -13.03
N ASN A 95 -6.45 -12.49 -14.19
CA ASN A 95 -5.16 -13.15 -14.41
C ASN A 95 -3.98 -12.15 -14.39
N ASN A 96 -4.19 -10.96 -13.84
CA ASN A 96 -3.15 -9.96 -13.66
C ASN A 96 -2.07 -10.49 -12.72
N GLN A 97 -0.81 -10.16 -13.00
CA GLN A 97 0.31 -10.44 -12.09
C GLN A 97 0.57 -9.19 -11.25
N ILE A 98 0.25 -9.25 -9.97
CA ILE A 98 0.38 -8.12 -9.05
C ILE A 98 1.69 -8.25 -8.28
N VAL A 99 2.43 -7.15 -8.18
CA VAL A 99 3.59 -7.01 -7.30
C VAL A 99 3.25 -5.99 -6.21
N ALA A 100 3.17 -6.46 -4.97
CA ALA A 100 2.97 -5.64 -3.78
C ALA A 100 4.34 -5.30 -3.18
N PHE A 101 4.79 -4.06 -3.37
CA PHE A 101 6.13 -3.59 -3.01
C PHE A 101 6.05 -2.60 -1.83
N ASP A 102 6.58 -2.99 -0.66
CA ASP A 102 6.55 -2.17 0.55
C ASP A 102 7.83 -2.31 1.38
N SER A 103 8.20 -1.26 2.08
CA SER A 103 9.27 -1.30 3.08
C SER A 103 8.84 -1.95 4.40
N THR A 104 7.55 -2.16 4.62
CA THR A 104 6.94 -2.64 5.87
C THR A 104 6.65 -4.14 5.80
N LEU A 105 7.53 -4.95 6.38
CA LEU A 105 7.44 -6.41 6.32
C LEU A 105 6.17 -6.94 6.99
N GLU A 106 5.80 -6.44 8.18
CA GLU A 106 4.64 -6.94 8.92
C GLU A 106 3.33 -6.66 8.20
N SER A 107 3.22 -5.53 7.50
CA SER A 107 2.06 -5.25 6.65
C SER A 107 1.95 -6.25 5.49
N LEU A 108 3.07 -6.56 4.83
CA LEU A 108 3.12 -7.56 3.75
C LEU A 108 2.79 -8.97 4.26
N LYS A 109 3.22 -9.34 5.47
CA LYS A 109 2.87 -10.63 6.10
C LYS A 109 1.36 -10.77 6.29
N LEU A 110 0.67 -9.72 6.75
CA LEU A 110 -0.79 -9.73 6.85
C LEU A 110 -1.47 -9.92 5.49
N GLY A 111 -1.00 -9.20 4.47
CA GLY A 111 -1.44 -9.40 3.09
C GLY A 111 -1.21 -10.83 2.62
N LYS A 112 -0.03 -11.40 2.87
CA LYS A 112 0.31 -12.76 2.49
C LYS A 112 -0.59 -13.80 3.17
N ILE A 113 -0.88 -13.63 4.45
CA ILE A 113 -1.82 -14.49 5.19
C ILE A 113 -3.20 -14.43 4.54
N PHE A 114 -3.71 -13.21 4.26
CA PHE A 114 -5.00 -13.04 3.59
C PHE A 114 -5.02 -13.72 2.22
N ALA A 115 -3.99 -13.56 1.39
CA ALA A 115 -3.87 -14.20 0.09
C ALA A 115 -3.95 -15.72 0.19
N LYS A 116 -3.21 -16.30 1.16
CA LYS A 116 -3.19 -17.75 1.40
C LYS A 116 -4.56 -18.28 1.84
N LEU A 117 -5.22 -17.60 2.78
CA LEU A 117 -6.55 -18.00 3.28
C LEU A 117 -7.65 -17.92 2.21
N ASN A 118 -7.47 -17.06 1.20
CA ASN A 118 -8.46 -16.82 0.16
C ASN A 118 -8.07 -17.41 -1.20
N ASP A 119 -7.00 -18.21 -1.27
CA ASP A 119 -6.48 -18.86 -2.50
C ASP A 119 -6.17 -17.86 -3.64
N ILE A 120 -5.59 -16.70 -3.29
CA ILE A 120 -5.15 -15.68 -4.24
C ILE A 120 -3.67 -15.94 -4.57
N LYS A 121 -3.39 -16.38 -5.80
CA LYS A 121 -2.05 -16.86 -6.21
C LYS A 121 -1.28 -15.90 -7.13
N ASN A 122 -1.96 -14.95 -7.72
CA ASN A 122 -1.42 -14.02 -8.72
C ASN A 122 -0.94 -12.69 -8.11
N ILE A 123 -0.58 -12.72 -6.85
CA ILE A 123 0.04 -11.62 -6.12
C ILE A 123 1.38 -12.04 -5.51
N ASN A 124 2.33 -11.16 -5.53
CA ASN A 124 3.69 -11.39 -5.12
C ASN A 124 4.16 -10.25 -4.23
N PHE A 125 4.80 -10.59 -3.12
CA PHE A 125 5.13 -9.67 -2.05
C PHE A 125 6.63 -9.39 -2.06
N VAL A 126 6.99 -8.10 -2.04
CA VAL A 126 8.38 -7.63 -2.08
C VAL A 126 8.60 -6.63 -0.97
N ASN A 127 9.47 -6.96 -0.03
CA ASN A 127 9.92 -6.07 1.02
C ASN A 127 11.24 -5.42 0.62
N ALA A 128 11.20 -4.13 0.27
CA ALA A 128 12.38 -3.35 -0.14
C ALA A 128 12.16 -1.84 0.02
N ASP A 129 13.24 -1.09 -0.01
CA ASP A 129 13.20 0.36 -0.15
C ASP A 129 13.12 0.75 -1.64
N ILE A 130 12.34 1.78 -1.96
CA ILE A 130 12.25 2.34 -3.30
C ILE A 130 13.65 2.74 -3.80
N PHE A 131 14.47 3.33 -2.93
CA PHE A 131 15.81 3.82 -3.27
C PHE A 131 16.84 2.71 -3.51
N ASP A 132 16.52 1.45 -3.17
CA ASP A 132 17.39 0.33 -3.50
C ASP A 132 17.35 -0.03 -4.99
N ASP A 133 16.37 0.51 -5.75
CA ASP A 133 16.24 0.35 -7.21
C ASP A 133 16.41 -1.13 -7.62
N VAL A 134 15.59 -1.97 -7.01
CA VAL A 134 15.69 -3.45 -7.17
C VAL A 134 14.87 -3.98 -8.36
N LEU A 135 13.90 -3.20 -8.84
CA LEU A 135 13.01 -3.59 -9.92
C LEU A 135 13.58 -3.18 -11.28
N LYS A 136 13.46 -4.07 -12.27
CA LYS A 136 13.90 -3.79 -13.65
C LYS A 136 13.02 -2.73 -14.31
N GLU A 137 13.61 -2.07 -15.31
CA GLU A 137 12.92 -1.09 -16.14
C GLU A 137 11.95 -1.76 -17.12
N ASN A 138 10.88 -1.05 -17.52
CA ASN A 138 9.93 -1.44 -18.56
C ASN A 138 9.21 -2.78 -18.31
N VAL A 139 8.82 -3.06 -17.06
CA VAL A 139 8.21 -4.34 -16.66
C VAL A 139 6.70 -4.24 -16.51
N PHE A 140 6.19 -3.13 -15.96
CA PHE A 140 4.80 -3.02 -15.52
C PHE A 140 3.94 -2.26 -16.53
N ASP A 141 2.76 -2.80 -16.83
CA ASP A 141 1.73 -2.13 -17.61
C ASP A 141 1.10 -0.99 -16.81
N PHE A 142 0.95 -1.20 -15.49
CA PHE A 142 0.42 -0.22 -14.56
C PHE A 142 1.27 -0.17 -13.30
N VAL A 143 1.52 1.06 -12.83
CA VAL A 143 2.15 1.32 -11.53
C VAL A 143 1.22 2.20 -10.71
N TRP A 144 0.89 1.74 -9.52
CA TRP A 144 0.06 2.46 -8.55
C TRP A 144 0.89 2.84 -7.34
N CYS A 145 0.96 4.14 -7.05
CA CYS A 145 1.69 4.68 -5.90
C CYS A 145 0.87 5.79 -5.24
N ASN A 146 0.00 5.42 -4.31
CA ASN A 146 -0.94 6.34 -3.68
C ASN A 146 -0.64 6.54 -2.20
N GLY A 147 -0.37 7.78 -1.81
CA GLY A 147 -0.13 8.12 -0.41
C GLY A 147 1.28 7.79 0.11
N VAL A 148 2.26 7.53 -0.75
CA VAL A 148 3.59 7.00 -0.38
C VAL A 148 4.70 8.02 -0.56
N LEU A 149 4.86 8.61 -1.74
CA LEU A 149 6.05 9.38 -2.11
C LEU A 149 6.35 10.53 -1.14
N HIS A 150 5.32 11.21 -0.63
CA HIS A 150 5.49 12.33 0.30
C HIS A 150 5.94 11.91 1.72
N HIS A 151 6.08 10.60 1.98
CA HIS A 151 6.68 10.06 3.20
C HIS A 151 8.14 9.63 3.01
N THR A 152 8.65 9.66 1.78
CA THR A 152 10.04 9.32 1.47
C THR A 152 10.98 10.50 1.72
N LYS A 153 12.28 10.22 1.83
CA LYS A 153 13.32 11.25 2.01
C LYS A 153 13.47 12.19 0.81
N ASP A 154 13.19 11.70 -0.40
CA ASP A 154 13.23 12.44 -1.66
C ASP A 154 12.09 11.97 -2.57
N PRO A 155 10.91 12.62 -2.49
CA PRO A 155 9.74 12.22 -3.28
C PRO A 155 9.96 12.25 -4.79
N TYR A 156 10.76 13.20 -5.29
CA TYR A 156 11.00 13.35 -6.72
C TYR A 156 11.92 12.25 -7.25
N ASN A 157 12.99 11.93 -6.52
CA ASN A 157 13.87 10.83 -6.89
C ASN A 157 13.17 9.47 -6.78
N ALA A 158 12.37 9.24 -5.72
CA ALA A 158 11.54 8.06 -5.60
C ALA A 158 10.57 7.91 -6.79
N PHE A 159 9.94 9.01 -7.21
CA PHE A 159 9.11 9.01 -8.43
C PHE A 159 9.90 8.60 -9.67
N LYS A 160 11.10 9.15 -9.89
CA LYS A 160 11.94 8.81 -11.05
C LYS A 160 12.32 7.32 -11.09
N ILE A 161 12.66 6.76 -9.93
CA ILE A 161 13.00 5.33 -9.81
C ILE A 161 11.78 4.46 -10.19
N ILE A 162 10.61 4.77 -9.63
CA ILE A 162 9.40 4.02 -9.93
C ILE A 162 8.99 4.18 -11.40
N LEU A 163 9.12 5.38 -11.97
CA LEU A 163 8.75 5.67 -13.35
C LEU A 163 9.51 4.78 -14.35
N LYS A 164 10.78 4.46 -14.09
CA LYS A 164 11.57 3.57 -14.96
C LYS A 164 10.97 2.17 -15.08
N THR A 165 10.23 1.71 -14.08
CA THR A 165 9.64 0.37 -14.07
C THR A 165 8.41 0.25 -14.98
N VAL A 166 7.84 1.39 -15.38
CA VAL A 166 6.67 1.45 -16.27
C VAL A 166 7.08 1.13 -17.70
N LYS A 167 6.32 0.31 -18.41
CA LYS A 167 6.49 0.06 -19.85
C LYS A 167 6.29 1.35 -20.65
N LYS A 168 6.83 1.38 -21.88
CA LYS A 168 6.73 2.54 -22.78
C LYS A 168 5.28 3.03 -22.98
N ASP A 169 4.33 2.09 -23.10
CA ASP A 169 2.91 2.41 -23.28
C ASP A 169 2.09 2.10 -22.01
N GLY A 170 2.77 2.07 -20.86
CA GLY A 170 2.17 1.83 -19.56
C GLY A 170 1.73 3.11 -18.85
N TYR A 171 1.08 2.95 -17.72
CA TYR A 171 0.52 4.06 -16.93
C TYR A 171 1.08 4.05 -15.50
N ILE A 172 1.31 5.24 -14.98
CA ILE A 172 1.62 5.44 -13.57
C ILE A 172 0.57 6.33 -12.91
N ILE A 173 0.04 5.88 -11.79
CA ILE A 173 -0.94 6.62 -10.99
C ILE A 173 -0.28 7.04 -9.68
N ILE A 174 -0.19 8.35 -9.45
CA ILE A 174 0.43 8.93 -8.26
C ILE A 174 -0.62 9.66 -7.44
N GLY A 175 -0.78 9.26 -6.19
CA GLY A 175 -1.59 9.96 -5.21
C GLY A 175 -0.73 10.70 -4.19
N LEU A 176 -0.89 12.02 -4.11
CA LEU A 176 -0.19 12.87 -3.15
C LEU A 176 -1.18 13.61 -2.25
N TYR A 177 -0.79 13.85 -1.01
CA TYR A 177 -1.60 14.68 -0.12
C TYR A 177 -1.54 16.15 -0.52
N ASN A 178 -2.72 16.75 -0.71
CA ASN A 178 -2.81 18.17 -0.93
C ASN A 178 -2.47 18.93 0.38
N LYS A 179 -1.57 19.92 0.28
CA LYS A 179 -1.16 20.76 1.42
C LYS A 179 -2.36 21.46 2.06
N PHE A 180 -3.29 21.95 1.25
CA PHE A 180 -4.49 22.66 1.68
C PHE A 180 -5.55 21.71 2.26
N GLY A 181 -5.72 20.51 1.72
CA GLY A 181 -6.62 19.50 2.25
C GLY A 181 -6.33 19.08 3.70
N ARG A 182 -5.09 19.29 4.16
CA ARG A 182 -4.67 19.01 5.55
C ARG A 182 -4.78 20.22 6.51
N ILE A 183 -5.20 21.40 6.05
CA ILE A 183 -5.35 22.59 6.91
C ILE A 183 -6.31 22.26 8.05
N ARG A 184 -7.45 21.65 7.75
CA ARG A 184 -8.45 21.25 8.77
C ARG A 184 -7.84 20.31 9.83
N THR A 185 -7.01 19.35 9.41
CA THR A 185 -6.31 18.44 10.32
C THR A 185 -5.25 19.16 11.16
N LYS A 186 -4.51 20.12 10.56
CA LYS A 186 -3.51 20.93 11.29
C LYS A 186 -4.18 21.81 12.33
N VAL A 187 -5.28 22.49 11.98
CA VAL A 187 -6.08 23.30 12.89
C VAL A 187 -6.62 22.43 14.02
N ARG A 188 -7.17 21.25 13.72
CA ARG A 188 -7.64 20.31 14.72
C ARG A 188 -6.52 19.87 15.67
N ASN A 189 -5.34 19.52 15.13
CA ASN A 189 -4.19 19.11 15.94
C ASN A 189 -3.64 20.26 16.81
N PHE A 190 -3.70 21.49 16.33
CA PHE A 190 -3.36 22.68 17.10
C PHE A 190 -4.30 22.85 18.30
N PHE A 191 -5.62 22.79 18.08
CA PHE A 191 -6.60 22.83 19.18
C PHE A 191 -6.47 21.65 20.14
N TYR A 192 -6.11 20.47 19.60
CA TYR A 192 -5.83 19.29 20.43
C TYR A 192 -4.67 19.52 21.41
N LYS A 193 -3.59 20.18 20.95
CA LYS A 193 -2.43 20.50 21.79
C LYS A 193 -2.76 21.54 22.90
N ILE A 194 -3.67 22.49 22.61
CA ILE A 194 -4.03 23.55 23.54
C ILE A 194 -5.10 23.08 24.55
N PHE A 195 -6.14 22.43 24.09
CA PHE A 195 -7.33 22.16 24.91
C PHE A 195 -7.45 20.71 25.38
N GLY A 196 -6.54 19.84 24.94
CA GLY A 196 -6.56 18.41 25.28
C GLY A 196 -7.69 17.61 24.65
N LYS A 197 -7.59 16.29 24.77
CA LYS A 197 -8.51 15.31 24.12
C LYS A 197 -9.96 15.45 24.57
N LYS A 198 -10.19 15.78 25.86
CA LYS A 198 -11.54 15.79 26.46
C LYS A 198 -12.45 16.90 25.89
N LEU A 199 -11.90 18.08 25.65
CA LEU A 199 -12.68 19.22 25.17
C LEU A 199 -13.01 19.12 23.70
N LEU A 200 -12.09 18.59 22.88
CA LEU A 200 -12.32 18.38 21.45
C LEU A 200 -13.35 17.29 21.15
N MET A 201 -13.48 16.28 22.02
CA MET A 201 -14.52 15.24 21.85
C MET A 201 -15.95 15.82 21.92
N ILE A 202 -16.14 17.01 22.51
CA ILE A 202 -17.46 17.68 22.57
C ILE A 202 -17.81 18.27 21.20
N PHE A 203 -16.81 18.77 20.46
CA PHE A 203 -17.02 19.54 19.22
C PHE A 203 -16.69 18.77 17.94
N ASP A 204 -15.96 17.64 18.00
CA ASP A 204 -15.57 16.86 16.81
C ASP A 204 -16.42 15.58 16.68
N PRO A 205 -17.34 15.51 15.68
CA PRO A 205 -18.20 14.35 15.46
C PRO A 205 -17.41 13.06 15.18
N MET A 206 -16.21 13.16 14.61
CA MET A 206 -15.36 12.02 14.29
C MET A 206 -14.81 11.35 15.54
N LEU A 207 -14.44 12.15 16.55
CA LEU A 207 -13.98 11.63 17.84
C LEU A 207 -15.10 11.07 18.70
N ARG A 208 -16.35 11.54 18.52
CA ARG A 208 -17.55 10.98 19.16
C ARG A 208 -17.85 9.56 18.68
N ASN A 209 -17.70 9.32 17.38
CA ASN A 209 -17.98 7.99 16.77
C ASN A 209 -16.97 6.92 17.18
N ILE A 210 -15.70 7.28 17.41
CA ILE A 210 -14.68 6.34 17.91
C ILE A 210 -15.07 5.81 19.30
N LYS A 211 -15.63 6.67 20.15
CA LYS A 211 -16.06 6.28 21.51
C LYS A 211 -17.33 5.42 21.52
N LYS A 212 -18.22 5.58 20.53
CA LYS A 212 -19.41 4.73 20.37
C LYS A 212 -19.02 3.31 19.97
N ASN A 213 -18.06 3.15 19.06
CA ASN A 213 -17.61 1.83 18.59
C ASN A 213 -16.76 1.07 19.63
N GLN A 214 -16.09 1.78 20.58
CA GLN A 214 -15.36 1.15 21.69
C GLN A 214 -16.25 0.74 22.87
N LYS A 215 -17.49 1.26 22.97
CA LYS A 215 -18.44 0.86 24.01
C LYS A 215 -19.35 -0.32 23.60
N ASN A 216 -19.32 -0.67 22.32
CA ASN A 216 -20.12 -1.76 21.75
C ASN A 216 -19.25 -3.00 21.43
N LYS A 217 -18.02 -3.04 21.90
CA LYS A 217 -17.13 -4.19 22.02
C LYS A 217 -16.92 -4.50 23.49
#